data_4f9fc370abd1f0c3b9f511b6003e9825
#
_entry.id   4f9fc370abd1f0c3b9f511b6003e9825
#
_cell.length_a   1.000
_cell.length_b   1.000
_cell.length_c   1.000
_cell.angle_alpha   90.00
_cell.angle_beta   90.00
_cell.angle_gamma   90.00
#
_symmetry.space_group_name_H-M   'P 1'
#
loop_
_entity.id
_entity.type
_entity.pdbx_description
1 polymer ?
#
loop_
_entity_poly.entity_id
_entity_poly.type
_entity_poly.pdbx_seq_one_letter_code
_entity_poly.pdbx_strand_id
1 'polypeptide(L)'
;MCGIVGAISNKNIVPNLIEGLSRLEYRGYDSSGIAILRQGIERVRSVGRVSEIEVMVKEKKLEGFLGIGHTRWATHGGVTELNAHPHVSEGEIAVVHNGIIENYEEERERLKKLGYHFESQTDTEVIAHLIHYFIKHKSITPTEWNK
;
A
#
# COMPACT_ATOMS: atom_id res chain seq x y z
N MET A 1 2.95 4.23 -16.02
CA MET A 1 1.52 4.23 -15.57
C MET A 1 1.37 3.22 -14.45
N CYS A 2 0.83 3.62 -13.30
CA CYS A 2 0.70 2.76 -12.13
C CYS A 2 -0.18 1.53 -12.37
N GLY A 3 0.12 0.42 -11.66
CA GLY A 3 -0.64 -0.81 -11.70
C GLY A 3 -0.99 -1.30 -10.30
N ILE A 4 -2.16 -1.91 -10.14
CA ILE A 4 -2.64 -2.48 -8.88
C ILE A 4 -2.96 -3.96 -9.09
N VAL A 5 -2.59 -4.78 -8.12
CA VAL A 5 -2.98 -6.18 -8.01
C VAL A 5 -3.49 -6.43 -6.60
N GLY A 6 -4.60 -7.14 -6.48
CA GLY A 6 -5.13 -7.60 -5.20
C GLY A 6 -5.46 -9.09 -5.28
N ALA A 7 -5.24 -9.82 -4.21
CA ALA A 7 -5.54 -11.24 -4.16
C ALA A 7 -6.03 -11.67 -2.77
N ILE A 8 -7.00 -12.57 -2.77
CA ILE A 8 -7.47 -13.32 -1.60
C ILE A 8 -7.69 -14.78 -1.99
N SER A 9 -7.21 -15.73 -1.18
CA SER A 9 -7.32 -17.15 -1.46
C SER A 9 -7.13 -17.96 -0.18
N ASN A 10 -7.46 -19.24 -0.24
CA ASN A 10 -7.07 -20.25 0.78
C ASN A 10 -5.66 -20.83 0.55
N LYS A 11 -4.93 -20.32 -0.44
CA LYS A 11 -3.53 -20.67 -0.74
C LYS A 11 -2.66 -19.42 -0.64
N ASN A 12 -1.34 -19.61 -0.52
CA ASN A 12 -0.40 -18.50 -0.55
C ASN A 12 -0.54 -17.68 -1.84
N ILE A 13 -0.88 -16.38 -1.70
CA ILE A 13 -1.13 -15.47 -2.84
C ILE A 13 0.11 -14.67 -3.25
N VAL A 14 1.19 -14.74 -2.50
CA VAL A 14 2.38 -13.93 -2.77
C VAL A 14 2.94 -14.16 -4.18
N PRO A 15 3.05 -15.41 -4.69
CA PRO A 15 3.46 -15.64 -6.09
C PRO A 15 2.52 -14.98 -7.10
N ASN A 16 1.21 -14.98 -6.84
CA ASN A 16 0.23 -14.37 -7.73
C ASN A 16 0.35 -12.85 -7.76
N LEU A 17 0.62 -12.20 -6.61
CA LEU A 17 0.87 -10.76 -6.57
C LEU A 17 2.13 -10.40 -7.36
N ILE A 18 3.24 -11.12 -7.17
CA ILE A 18 4.50 -10.90 -7.89
C ILE A 18 4.29 -11.07 -9.39
N GLU A 19 3.64 -12.17 -9.82
CA GLU A 19 3.34 -12.41 -11.23
C GLU A 19 2.47 -11.30 -11.82
N GLY A 20 1.41 -10.91 -11.11
CA GLY A 20 0.52 -9.83 -11.54
C GLY A 20 1.25 -8.50 -11.71
N LEU A 21 2.11 -8.12 -10.75
CA LEU A 21 2.92 -6.91 -10.84
C LEU A 21 3.92 -6.98 -11.99
N SER A 22 4.60 -8.12 -12.20
CA SER A 22 5.55 -8.33 -13.30
C SER A 22 4.87 -8.15 -14.67
N ARG A 23 3.63 -8.63 -14.82
CA ARG A 23 2.83 -8.41 -16.02
C ARG A 23 2.45 -6.95 -16.27
N LEU A 24 2.50 -6.09 -15.25
CA LEU A 24 2.20 -4.66 -15.35
C LEU A 24 3.45 -3.80 -15.60
N GLU A 25 4.66 -4.38 -15.51
CA GLU A 25 5.92 -3.66 -15.70
C GLU A 25 6.05 -3.00 -17.08
N TYR A 26 5.47 -3.59 -18.14
CA TYR A 26 5.52 -3.04 -19.50
C TYR A 26 4.92 -1.63 -19.60
N ARG A 27 4.08 -1.23 -18.64
CA ARG A 27 3.44 0.10 -18.58
C ARG A 27 4.38 1.20 -18.09
N GLY A 28 5.60 0.84 -17.65
CA GLY A 28 6.55 1.74 -17.01
C GLY A 28 6.24 1.94 -15.52
N TYR A 29 7.28 1.95 -14.71
CA TYR A 29 7.25 2.10 -13.26
C TYR A 29 8.59 2.65 -12.75
N ASP A 30 8.62 3.17 -11.53
CA ASP A 30 9.83 3.61 -10.83
C ASP A 30 10.06 2.88 -9.51
N SER A 31 9.00 2.32 -8.95
CA SER A 31 9.03 1.57 -7.71
C SER A 31 7.87 0.58 -7.64
N SER A 32 8.00 -0.41 -6.77
CA SER A 32 6.99 -1.44 -6.57
C SER A 32 6.93 -1.88 -5.11
N GLY A 33 5.83 -2.54 -4.73
CA GLY A 33 5.70 -3.11 -3.40
C GLY A 33 4.43 -3.93 -3.23
N ILE A 34 4.43 -4.71 -2.17
CA ILE A 34 3.31 -5.52 -1.73
C ILE A 34 3.06 -5.34 -0.23
N ALA A 35 1.83 -5.53 0.20
CA ALA A 35 1.46 -5.70 1.59
C ALA A 35 0.60 -6.96 1.74
N ILE A 36 0.92 -7.77 2.74
CA ILE A 36 0.30 -9.06 3.02
C ILE A 36 -0.27 -9.02 4.44
N LEU A 37 -1.51 -9.49 4.60
CA LEU A 37 -2.10 -9.69 5.90
C LEU A 37 -1.83 -11.11 6.41
N ARG A 38 -1.18 -11.20 7.58
CA ARG A 38 -0.96 -12.44 8.34
C ARG A 38 -1.48 -12.26 9.77
N GLN A 39 -0.57 -12.17 10.75
CA GLN A 39 -0.88 -11.76 12.13
C GLN A 39 -0.93 -10.24 12.27
N GLY A 40 -0.48 -9.51 11.28
CA GLY A 40 -0.45 -8.09 11.06
C GLY A 40 -0.14 -7.81 9.61
N ILE A 41 0.01 -6.56 9.23
CA ILE A 41 0.40 -6.18 7.88
C ILE A 41 1.92 -6.27 7.75
N GLU A 42 2.39 -7.15 6.88
CA GLU A 42 3.79 -7.21 6.44
C GLU A 42 3.93 -6.53 5.09
N ARG A 43 4.86 -5.58 4.98
CA ARG A 43 5.08 -4.76 3.78
C ARG A 43 6.50 -4.94 3.25
N VAL A 44 6.62 -5.07 1.93
CA VAL A 44 7.89 -5.07 1.19
C VAL A 44 7.78 -4.06 0.06
N ARG A 45 8.77 -3.17 -0.06
CA ARG A 45 8.85 -2.14 -1.10
C ARG A 45 10.27 -2.07 -1.67
N SER A 46 10.39 -1.68 -2.93
CA SER A 46 11.68 -1.41 -3.57
C SER A 46 11.54 -0.33 -4.64
N VAL A 47 12.61 0.43 -4.84
CA VAL A 47 12.81 1.27 -6.02
C VAL A 47 13.36 0.37 -7.12
N GLY A 48 12.70 0.34 -8.28
CA GLY A 48 13.14 -0.48 -9.40
C GLY A 48 12.21 -1.65 -9.72
N ARG A 49 12.78 -2.79 -10.11
CA ARG A 49 12.04 -3.90 -10.69
C ARG A 49 11.28 -4.74 -9.67
N VAL A 50 10.17 -5.33 -10.10
CA VAL A 50 9.38 -6.30 -9.31
C VAL A 50 10.23 -7.51 -8.91
N SER A 51 11.23 -7.88 -9.71
CA SER A 51 12.18 -8.94 -9.34
C SER A 51 12.93 -8.69 -8.03
N GLU A 52 13.14 -7.44 -7.62
CA GLU A 52 13.74 -7.11 -6.34
C GLU A 52 12.77 -7.43 -5.18
N ILE A 53 11.48 -7.12 -5.36
CA ILE A 53 10.44 -7.55 -4.41
C ILE A 53 10.41 -9.08 -4.28
N GLU A 54 10.54 -9.80 -5.39
CA GLU A 54 10.57 -11.27 -5.39
C GLU A 54 11.73 -11.82 -4.56
N VAL A 55 12.93 -11.24 -4.67
CA VAL A 55 14.08 -11.62 -3.85
C VAL A 55 13.81 -11.38 -2.37
N MET A 56 13.35 -10.17 -2.01
CA MET A 56 13.05 -9.79 -0.62
C MET A 56 11.96 -10.67 0.01
N VAL A 57 10.94 -11.04 -0.77
CA VAL A 57 9.86 -11.96 -0.37
C VAL A 57 10.40 -13.34 -0.06
N LYS A 58 11.30 -13.87 -0.90
CA LYS A 58 11.93 -15.18 -0.69
C LYS A 58 12.82 -15.19 0.55
N GLU A 59 13.63 -14.14 0.74
CA GLU A 59 14.50 -13.99 1.92
C GLU A 59 13.69 -13.93 3.22
N LYS A 60 12.59 -13.16 3.22
CA LYS A 60 11.69 -13.03 4.38
C LYS A 60 10.75 -14.22 4.55
N LYS A 61 10.72 -15.16 3.62
CA LYS A 61 9.74 -16.27 3.57
C LYS A 61 8.31 -15.76 3.75
N LEU A 62 8.00 -14.68 3.02
CA LEU A 62 6.71 -14.02 3.13
C LEU A 62 5.63 -14.84 2.43
N GLU A 63 4.59 -15.18 3.20
CA GLU A 63 3.44 -15.94 2.74
C GLU A 63 2.17 -15.30 3.31
N GLY A 64 1.04 -15.48 2.64
CA GLY A 64 -0.25 -15.02 3.13
C GLY A 64 -1.39 -15.32 2.19
N PHE A 65 -2.60 -15.04 2.66
CA PHE A 65 -3.86 -15.40 1.99
C PHE A 65 -4.65 -14.19 1.52
N LEU A 66 -4.25 -12.99 1.95
CA LEU A 66 -4.81 -11.70 1.56
C LEU A 66 -3.67 -10.71 1.36
N GLY A 67 -3.66 -10.01 0.24
CA GLY A 67 -2.65 -9.01 -0.01
C GLY A 67 -2.97 -8.11 -1.20
N ILE A 68 -2.22 -7.01 -1.25
CA ILE A 68 -2.28 -5.99 -2.31
C ILE A 68 -0.88 -5.67 -2.79
N GLY A 69 -0.76 -5.29 -4.06
CA GLY A 69 0.50 -4.92 -4.67
C GLY A 69 0.34 -3.76 -5.63
N HIS A 70 1.43 -3.05 -5.87
CA HIS A 70 1.45 -1.85 -6.68
C HIS A 70 2.77 -1.69 -7.44
N THR A 71 2.68 -1.26 -8.71
CA THR A 71 3.79 -0.66 -9.46
C THR A 71 3.51 0.83 -9.59
N ARG A 72 4.43 1.67 -9.07
CA ARG A 72 4.27 3.11 -9.03
C ARG A 72 4.97 3.78 -10.21
N TRP A 73 4.31 4.81 -10.75
CA TRP A 73 4.91 5.86 -11.55
C TRP A 73 4.72 7.17 -10.79
N ALA A 74 5.81 7.79 -10.34
CA ALA A 74 5.76 8.93 -9.45
C ALA A 74 5.02 10.12 -10.06
N THR A 75 4.03 10.64 -9.31
CA THR A 75 3.34 11.91 -9.58
C THR A 75 3.59 12.91 -8.46
N HIS A 76 3.68 12.43 -7.20
CA HIS A 76 3.96 13.20 -5.99
C HIS A 76 5.10 12.56 -5.20
N GLY A 77 6.05 13.39 -4.78
CA GLY A 77 7.26 12.94 -4.07
C GLY A 77 8.30 12.27 -4.99
N GLY A 78 9.53 12.18 -4.51
CA GLY A 78 10.64 11.56 -5.23
C GLY A 78 10.50 10.05 -5.42
N VAL A 79 11.38 9.48 -6.24
CA VAL A 79 11.51 8.04 -6.40
C VAL A 79 12.34 7.50 -5.24
N THR A 80 11.67 7.09 -4.17
CA THR A 80 12.27 6.53 -2.96
C THR A 80 11.43 5.35 -2.47
N GLU A 81 12.01 4.46 -1.67
CA GLU A 81 11.30 3.35 -1.06
C GLU A 81 10.16 3.84 -0.16
N LEU A 82 10.35 4.93 0.59
CA LEU A 82 9.33 5.50 1.46
C LEU A 82 8.09 5.97 0.67
N ASN A 83 8.30 6.42 -0.56
CA ASN A 83 7.22 6.86 -1.45
C ASN A 83 6.61 5.73 -2.28
N ALA A 84 7.18 4.52 -2.25
CA ALA A 84 6.60 3.35 -2.91
C ALA A 84 5.35 2.86 -2.15
N HIS A 85 4.33 2.43 -2.90
CA HIS A 85 3.15 1.80 -2.34
C HIS A 85 3.41 0.32 -1.98
N PRO A 86 2.62 -0.29 -1.11
CA PRO A 86 1.49 0.24 -0.33
C PRO A 86 1.91 1.17 0.81
N HIS A 87 1.03 2.13 1.16
CA HIS A 87 1.14 2.92 2.38
C HIS A 87 0.38 2.24 3.52
N VAL A 88 0.93 2.31 4.72
CA VAL A 88 0.37 1.63 5.90
C VAL A 88 0.14 2.65 7.02
N SER A 89 -1.02 2.58 7.66
CA SER A 89 -1.35 3.37 8.86
C SER A 89 -1.44 2.45 10.07
N GLU A 90 -0.65 2.77 11.11
CA GLU A 90 -0.66 2.12 12.44
C GLU A 90 -0.55 0.58 12.40
N GLY A 91 -0.01 0.02 11.32
CA GLY A 91 0.07 -1.44 11.12
C GLY A 91 -1.29 -2.14 10.88
N GLU A 92 -2.39 -1.39 10.77
CA GLU A 92 -3.75 -1.92 10.67
C GLU A 92 -4.38 -1.71 9.29
N ILE A 93 -4.01 -0.65 8.57
CA ILE A 93 -4.58 -0.30 7.27
C ILE A 93 -3.46 -0.25 6.23
N ALA A 94 -3.62 -0.97 5.13
CA ALA A 94 -2.75 -0.86 3.95
C ALA A 94 -3.54 -0.38 2.75
N VAL A 95 -2.99 0.58 2.00
CA VAL A 95 -3.64 1.20 0.84
C VAL A 95 -2.71 1.26 -0.35
N VAL A 96 -3.24 0.94 -1.51
CA VAL A 96 -2.68 1.26 -2.83
C VAL A 96 -3.68 2.14 -3.58
N HIS A 97 -3.18 3.11 -4.33
CA HIS A 97 -4.03 4.08 -5.01
C HIS A 97 -3.39 4.54 -6.33
N ASN A 98 -4.21 4.62 -7.36
CA ASN A 98 -3.88 5.23 -8.63
C ASN A 98 -4.73 6.48 -8.80
N GLY A 99 -4.17 7.64 -8.56
CA GLY A 99 -4.87 8.92 -8.64
C GLY A 99 -4.13 10.03 -7.92
N ILE A 100 -4.82 11.14 -7.72
CA ILE A 100 -4.34 12.34 -7.02
C ILE A 100 -5.39 12.75 -6.00
N ILE A 101 -4.96 13.03 -4.77
CA ILE A 101 -5.80 13.60 -3.71
C ILE A 101 -5.54 15.12 -3.68
N GLU A 102 -6.46 15.89 -4.23
CA GLU A 102 -6.27 17.34 -4.43
C GLU A 102 -6.06 18.09 -3.12
N ASN A 103 -6.78 17.74 -2.06
CA ASN A 103 -6.68 18.37 -0.75
C ASN A 103 -5.76 17.65 0.23
N TYR A 104 -4.78 16.86 -0.27
CA TYR A 104 -3.95 16.03 0.59
C TYR A 104 -3.10 16.82 1.59
N GLU A 105 -2.66 18.04 1.25
CA GLU A 105 -1.84 18.86 2.14
C GLU A 105 -2.63 19.32 3.37
N GLU A 106 -3.88 19.76 3.18
CA GLU A 106 -4.77 20.16 4.26
C GLU A 106 -5.06 18.97 5.20
N GLU A 107 -5.42 17.83 4.61
CA GLU A 107 -5.70 16.62 5.38
C GLU A 107 -4.45 16.07 6.09
N ARG A 108 -3.28 16.15 5.48
CA ARG A 108 -2.00 15.79 6.10
C ARG A 108 -1.73 16.62 7.35
N GLU A 109 -1.88 17.94 7.27
CA GLU A 109 -1.66 18.81 8.42
C GLU A 109 -2.71 18.59 9.52
N ARG A 110 -3.95 18.30 9.15
CA ARG A 110 -5.00 17.92 10.09
C ARG A 110 -4.67 16.62 10.83
N LEU A 111 -4.26 15.59 10.09
CA LEU A 111 -3.91 14.28 10.65
C LEU A 111 -2.65 14.33 11.51
N LYS A 112 -1.64 15.12 11.15
CA LYS A 112 -0.46 15.37 12.02
C LYS A 112 -0.85 15.97 13.36
N LYS A 113 -1.78 16.93 13.38
CA LYS A 113 -2.31 17.51 14.63
C LYS A 113 -3.07 16.50 15.48
N LEU A 114 -3.61 15.45 14.86
CA LEU A 114 -4.27 14.33 15.53
C LEU A 114 -3.28 13.21 15.96
N GLY A 115 -1.98 13.40 15.73
CA GLY A 115 -0.92 12.51 16.17
C GLY A 115 -0.45 11.48 15.13
N TYR A 116 -0.96 11.54 13.89
CA TYR A 116 -0.49 10.64 12.83
C TYR A 116 0.91 11.02 12.33
N HIS A 117 1.76 10.01 12.20
CA HIS A 117 3.11 10.17 11.66
C HIS A 117 3.15 9.80 10.17
N PHE A 118 3.67 10.70 9.35
CA PHE A 118 3.82 10.49 7.91
C PHE A 118 5.25 10.10 7.57
N GLU A 119 5.43 8.94 6.93
CA GLU A 119 6.72 8.43 6.46
C GLU A 119 7.07 8.95 5.06
N SER A 120 6.06 9.18 4.22
CA SER A 120 6.23 9.49 2.81
C SER A 120 5.85 10.93 2.45
N GLN A 121 6.19 11.30 1.23
CA GLN A 121 5.80 12.56 0.61
C GLN A 121 4.56 12.41 -0.29
N THR A 122 3.98 11.21 -0.36
CA THR A 122 2.85 10.92 -1.26
C THR A 122 1.54 11.45 -0.68
N ASP A 123 0.61 11.78 -1.56
CA ASP A 123 -0.76 12.11 -1.22
C ASP A 123 -1.53 10.88 -0.71
N THR A 124 -1.22 9.70 -1.20
CA THR A 124 -1.92 8.44 -0.88
C THR A 124 -1.81 8.04 0.59
N GLU A 125 -0.71 8.37 1.29
CA GLU A 125 -0.57 8.05 2.71
C GLU A 125 -1.67 8.69 3.56
N VAL A 126 -2.18 9.84 3.13
CA VAL A 126 -3.33 10.51 3.75
C VAL A 126 -4.55 9.59 3.78
N ILE A 127 -4.81 8.81 2.70
CA ILE A 127 -5.95 7.88 2.65
C ILE A 127 -5.84 6.82 3.74
N ALA A 128 -4.66 6.22 3.91
CA ALA A 128 -4.45 5.18 4.91
C ALA A 128 -4.75 5.72 6.33
N HIS A 129 -4.26 6.91 6.65
CA HIS A 129 -4.49 7.54 7.94
C HIS A 129 -5.95 7.99 8.12
N LEU A 130 -6.61 8.50 7.07
CA LEU A 130 -8.03 8.84 7.12
C LEU A 130 -8.90 7.62 7.42
N ILE A 131 -8.68 6.50 6.71
CA ILE A 131 -9.42 5.26 6.94
C ILE A 131 -9.24 4.80 8.40
N HIS A 132 -7.99 4.76 8.88
CA HIS A 132 -7.70 4.39 10.27
C HIS A 132 -8.41 5.33 11.26
N TYR A 133 -8.33 6.65 11.05
CA TYR A 133 -8.99 7.64 11.89
C TYR A 133 -10.50 7.40 11.97
N PHE A 134 -11.17 7.21 10.83
CA PHE A 134 -12.62 7.00 10.82
C PHE A 134 -13.04 5.67 11.46
N ILE A 135 -12.29 4.61 11.27
CA ILE A 135 -12.57 3.31 11.93
C ILE A 135 -12.45 3.44 13.44
N LYS A 136 -11.41 4.10 13.95
CA LYS A 136 -11.16 4.23 15.39
C LYS A 136 -12.09 5.22 16.09
N HIS A 137 -12.46 6.32 15.44
CA HIS A 137 -13.19 7.41 16.10
C HIS A 137 -14.68 7.48 15.76
N LYS A 138 -15.14 6.84 14.69
CA LYS A 138 -16.57 6.82 14.34
C LYS A 138 -17.23 5.49 14.61
N SER A 139 -16.54 4.54 15.23
CA SER A 139 -17.07 3.19 15.53
C SER A 139 -17.76 2.52 14.35
N ILE A 140 -17.20 2.72 13.14
CA ILE A 140 -17.71 2.04 11.95
C ILE A 140 -17.32 0.57 12.07
N THR A 141 -18.28 -0.26 12.45
CA THR A 141 -18.09 -1.71 12.47
C THR A 141 -18.29 -2.28 11.06
N PRO A 142 -17.63 -3.39 10.71
CA PRO A 142 -17.82 -4.05 9.40
C PRO A 142 -19.29 -4.37 9.08
N THR A 143 -20.14 -4.53 10.08
CA THR A 143 -21.58 -4.75 9.94
C THR A 143 -22.37 -3.53 9.43
N GLU A 144 -21.81 -2.34 9.52
CA GLU A 144 -22.44 -1.10 9.03
C GLU A 144 -22.13 -0.82 7.56
N TRP A 145 -21.17 -1.53 6.97
CA TRP A 145 -20.82 -1.40 5.54
C TRP A 145 -21.83 -2.03 4.59
N ASN A 146 -22.77 -2.80 5.13
CA ASN A 146 -23.83 -3.51 4.36
C ASN A 146 -25.19 -2.78 4.39
N LYS A 147 -25.24 -1.56 4.81
CA LYS A 147 -26.39 -0.68 4.76
C LYS A 147 -26.15 0.48 3.81
#